data_6433ede6b2bf566bc698def2ac5e6e30
#
_entry.id   6433ede6b2bf566bc698def2ac5e6e30
#
_cell.length_a   1.000
_cell.length_b   1.000
_cell.length_c   1.000
_cell.angle_alpha   90.00
_cell.angle_beta   90.00
_cell.angle_gamma   90.00
#
_symmetry.space_group_name_H-M   'P 1'
#
loop_
_entity.id
_entity.type
_entity.pdbx_description
1 polymer ?
#
loop_
_entity_poly.entity_id
_entity_poly.type
_entity_poly.pdbx_seq_one_letter_code
_entity_poly.pdbx_strand_id
1 'polypeptide(L)'
;MKKIVVLFVSMLVLATTASAGNDKPIQVSQLPQTAQQFIKKYFGDRKVAFAKKESDFRKSYEIAFKNGDKIEFDRKGEWTDIDCKYSAVPTGIIPAPIAKYVADNYPDNKIVQIERDTRSTEVKLDNRMEIKFDKQHRVIEMDF
;
A
#
# COMPACT_ATOMS: atom_id res chain seq x y z
N MET A 1 44.07 16.62 -11.91
CA MET A 1 43.41 15.54 -12.51
C MET A 1 42.37 14.90 -11.68
N LYS A 2 42.70 14.55 -10.55
CA LYS A 2 41.83 13.71 -9.76
C LYS A 2 40.74 14.39 -9.06
N LYS A 3 40.79 15.66 -9.03
CA LYS A 3 39.86 16.44 -8.24
C LYS A 3 38.49 16.50 -8.78
N ILE A 4 38.33 16.11 -9.99
CA ILE A 4 37.10 16.28 -10.71
C ILE A 4 35.99 15.37 -10.21
N VAL A 5 36.40 14.29 -9.64
CA VAL A 5 35.43 13.24 -9.22
C VAL A 5 34.56 13.67 -8.05
N VAL A 6 35.09 14.56 -7.26
CA VAL A 6 34.40 14.96 -6.05
C VAL A 6 33.16 15.82 -6.30
N LEU A 7 33.17 16.50 -7.42
CA LEU A 7 32.09 17.41 -7.71
C LEU A 7 30.77 16.73 -8.10
N PHE A 8 30.86 15.52 -8.58
CA PHE A 8 29.67 14.85 -9.03
C PHE A 8 28.75 14.38 -7.94
N VAL A 9 29.33 14.07 -6.81
CA VAL A 9 28.54 13.50 -5.72
C VAL A 9 27.61 14.53 -5.10
N SER A 10 28.06 15.76 -5.08
CA SER A 10 27.25 16.81 -4.48
C SER A 10 26.07 17.21 -5.33
N MET A 11 26.17 17.02 -6.62
CA MET A 11 25.08 17.39 -7.51
C MET A 11 23.90 16.44 -7.46
N LEU A 12 24.20 15.21 -7.18
CA LEU A 12 23.15 14.21 -7.16
C LEU A 12 22.18 14.40 -6.00
N VAL A 13 22.67 14.91 -4.92
CA VAL A 13 21.83 15.11 -3.74
C VAL A 13 20.81 16.20 -3.94
N LEU A 14 21.13 17.17 -4.75
CA LEU A 14 20.23 18.29 -4.98
C LEU A 14 19.02 17.93 -5.82
N ALA A 15 19.17 16.95 -6.67
CA ALA A 15 18.08 16.57 -7.53
C ALA A 15 16.93 15.91 -6.77
N THR A 16 17.22 15.36 -5.62
CA THR A 16 16.20 14.67 -4.86
C THR A 16 15.36 15.59 -4.02
N THR A 17 15.86 16.75 -3.73
CA THR A 17 15.10 17.69 -2.89
C THR A 17 14.02 18.43 -3.64
N ALA A 18 14.10 18.44 -4.94
CA ALA A 18 13.14 19.17 -5.74
C ALA A 18 11.79 18.49 -5.86
N SER A 19 11.71 17.28 -5.47
CA SER A 19 10.48 16.58 -5.64
C SER A 19 9.53 16.78 -4.49
N ALA A 20 9.66 17.76 -3.82
CA ALA A 20 9.05 17.61 -2.80
C ALA A 20 7.68 17.58 -2.49
N GLY A 21 6.88 17.37 -2.54
CA GLY A 21 5.69 17.33 -1.71
C GLY A 21 6.03 17.48 -0.23
N ASN A 22 5.12 17.48 0.58
CA ASN A 22 5.33 17.56 2.01
C ASN A 22 5.54 16.20 2.66
N ASP A 23 5.92 15.21 1.88
CA ASP A 23 6.16 13.86 2.35
C ASP A 23 7.44 13.81 3.17
N LYS A 24 7.36 13.21 4.34
CA LYS A 24 8.49 13.07 5.24
C LYS A 24 8.82 11.61 5.48
N PRO A 25 10.06 11.19 5.23
CA PRO A 25 10.47 9.85 5.63
C PRO A 25 10.40 9.70 7.14
N ILE A 26 9.90 8.57 7.59
CA ILE A 26 9.78 8.23 9.00
C ILE A 26 10.27 6.80 9.24
N GLN A 27 10.48 6.48 10.49
CA GLN A 27 10.74 5.11 10.90
C GLN A 27 9.41 4.38 11.14
N VAL A 28 9.42 3.07 11.04
CA VAL A 28 8.22 2.25 11.29
C VAL A 28 7.68 2.49 12.70
N SER A 29 8.56 2.71 13.65
CA SER A 29 8.17 3.02 15.04
C SER A 29 7.42 4.35 15.21
N GLN A 30 7.45 5.20 14.19
CA GLN A 30 6.74 6.47 14.19
C GLN A 30 5.35 6.39 13.55
N LEU A 31 5.00 5.23 13.00
CA LEU A 31 3.64 4.97 12.54
C LEU A 31 2.68 4.86 13.75
N PRO A 32 1.38 5.13 13.57
CA PRO A 32 0.41 4.83 14.61
C PRO A 32 0.50 3.38 15.07
N GLN A 33 0.27 3.13 16.34
CA GLN A 33 0.40 1.80 16.91
C GLN A 33 -0.47 0.75 16.21
N THR A 34 -1.67 1.13 15.81
CA THR A 34 -2.58 0.26 15.05
C THR A 34 -1.93 -0.22 13.75
N ALA A 35 -1.28 0.70 13.03
CA ALA A 35 -0.55 0.35 11.80
C ALA A 35 0.62 -0.58 12.08
N GLN A 36 1.40 -0.31 13.13
CA GLN A 36 2.51 -1.19 13.50
C GLN A 36 2.06 -2.60 13.83
N GLN A 37 0.97 -2.75 14.56
CA GLN A 37 0.40 -4.05 14.90
C GLN A 37 -0.10 -4.78 13.66
N PHE A 38 -0.74 -4.08 12.75
CA PHE A 38 -1.20 -4.63 11.49
C PHE A 38 -0.05 -5.16 10.63
N ILE A 39 1.00 -4.36 10.48
CA ILE A 39 2.21 -4.75 9.74
C ILE A 39 2.83 -6.00 10.36
N LYS A 40 2.95 -6.02 11.68
CA LYS A 40 3.53 -7.17 12.38
C LYS A 40 2.71 -8.43 12.15
N LYS A 41 1.41 -8.33 12.17
CA LYS A 41 0.51 -9.47 12.04
C LYS A 41 0.51 -10.07 10.62
N TYR A 42 0.46 -9.23 9.60
CA TYR A 42 0.25 -9.68 8.22
C TYR A 42 1.47 -9.56 7.32
N PHE A 43 2.44 -8.75 7.69
CA PHE A 43 3.61 -8.42 6.87
C PHE A 43 4.92 -8.51 7.66
N GLY A 44 4.91 -9.19 8.80
CA GLY A 44 6.05 -9.22 9.71
C GLY A 44 7.29 -9.90 9.17
N ASP A 45 7.15 -10.78 8.18
CA ASP A 45 8.25 -11.48 7.52
C ASP A 45 8.87 -10.68 6.36
N ARG A 46 8.30 -9.54 6.02
CA ARG A 46 8.73 -8.73 4.87
C ARG A 46 9.64 -7.60 5.32
N LYS A 47 10.68 -7.37 4.53
CA LYS A 47 11.65 -6.31 4.82
C LYS A 47 11.13 -4.96 4.32
N VAL A 48 11.15 -3.98 5.20
CA VAL A 48 10.73 -2.61 4.89
C VAL A 48 11.78 -1.95 4.02
N ALA A 49 11.34 -1.32 2.93
CA ALA A 49 12.16 -0.45 2.11
C ALA A 49 12.14 0.99 2.64
N PHE A 50 10.96 1.53 2.89
CA PHE A 50 10.80 2.85 3.50
C PHE A 50 9.40 2.99 4.11
N ALA A 51 9.28 3.97 5.00
CA ALA A 51 8.00 4.47 5.46
C ALA A 51 8.01 6.00 5.36
N LYS A 52 6.86 6.58 5.08
CA LYS A 52 6.72 8.05 5.00
C LYS A 52 5.38 8.50 5.56
N LYS A 53 5.38 9.75 6.00
CA LYS A 53 4.19 10.48 6.38
C LYS A 53 3.86 11.48 5.28
N GLU A 54 2.67 11.38 4.75
CA GLU A 54 2.14 12.34 3.78
C GLU A 54 1.46 13.47 4.54
N SER A 55 1.74 14.70 4.16
CA SER A 55 1.24 15.86 4.88
C SER A 55 0.18 16.64 4.11
N ASP A 56 -0.49 15.99 3.20
CA ASP A 56 -1.65 16.56 2.54
C ASP A 56 -2.85 16.67 3.50
N PHE A 57 -3.94 17.24 3.03
CA PHE A 57 -5.18 17.44 3.78
C PHE A 57 -5.60 16.24 4.63
N ARG A 58 -5.19 15.07 4.24
CA ARG A 58 -5.42 13.83 4.96
C ARG A 58 -4.07 13.31 5.40
N LYS A 59 -3.66 13.66 6.60
CA LYS A 59 -2.45 13.09 7.18
C LYS A 59 -2.53 11.59 7.07
N SER A 60 -1.75 11.01 6.19
CA SER A 60 -1.71 9.58 5.92
C SER A 60 -0.28 9.08 6.00
N TYR A 61 -0.15 7.77 6.02
CA TYR A 61 1.15 7.11 6.10
C TYR A 61 1.24 6.07 5.01
N GLU A 62 2.42 5.89 4.47
CA GLU A 62 2.72 4.82 3.52
C GLU A 62 3.90 4.02 4.01
N ILE A 63 3.83 2.71 3.85
CA ILE A 63 4.98 1.84 4.02
C ILE A 63 5.16 1.02 2.74
N ALA A 64 6.40 0.92 2.27
CA ALA A 64 6.78 0.09 1.14
C ALA A 64 7.77 -0.97 1.59
N PHE A 65 7.62 -2.16 1.04
CA PHE A 65 8.48 -3.30 1.32
C PHE A 65 9.43 -3.56 0.15
N LYS A 66 10.53 -4.22 0.42
CA LYS A 66 11.56 -4.50 -0.60
C LYS A 66 11.06 -5.43 -1.71
N ASN A 67 10.03 -6.22 -1.46
CA ASN A 67 9.42 -7.07 -2.47
C ASN A 67 8.45 -6.30 -3.41
N GLY A 68 8.24 -5.01 -3.19
CA GLY A 68 7.34 -4.19 -3.98
C GLY A 68 5.95 -3.99 -3.40
N ASP A 69 5.60 -4.65 -2.31
CA ASP A 69 4.31 -4.44 -1.66
C ASP A 69 4.26 -3.07 -0.99
N LYS A 70 3.08 -2.47 -0.95
CA LYS A 70 2.84 -1.18 -0.30
C LYS A 70 1.55 -1.20 0.49
N ILE A 71 1.52 -0.46 1.57
CA ILE A 71 0.32 -0.24 2.38
C ILE A 71 0.19 1.25 2.67
N GLU A 72 -1.01 1.78 2.46
CA GLU A 72 -1.37 3.12 2.91
C GLU A 72 -2.28 3.02 4.11
N PHE A 73 -2.07 3.90 5.08
CA PHE A 73 -2.84 4.00 6.29
C PHE A 73 -3.39 5.42 6.45
N ASP A 74 -4.57 5.54 7.03
CA ASP A 74 -5.09 6.84 7.44
C ASP A 74 -4.34 7.34 8.69
N ARG A 75 -4.71 8.53 9.15
CA ARG A 75 -4.08 9.16 10.33
C ARG A 75 -4.27 8.36 11.62
N LYS A 76 -5.23 7.46 11.67
CA LYS A 76 -5.48 6.59 12.83
C LYS A 76 -4.70 5.29 12.78
N GLY A 77 -4.05 5.02 11.65
CA GLY A 77 -3.33 3.78 11.42
C GLY A 77 -4.19 2.65 10.89
N GLU A 78 -5.41 2.95 10.40
CA GLU A 78 -6.24 1.99 9.70
C GLU A 78 -5.82 1.94 8.23
N TRP A 79 -5.67 0.74 7.68
CA TRP A 79 -5.26 0.63 6.29
C TRP A 79 -6.36 1.09 5.33
N THR A 80 -5.97 1.75 4.27
CA THR A 80 -6.87 2.23 3.22
C THR A 80 -6.56 1.61 1.87
N ASP A 81 -5.32 1.25 1.61
CA ASP A 81 -4.88 0.62 0.36
C ASP A 81 -3.77 -0.39 0.67
N ILE A 82 -3.87 -1.58 0.11
CA ILE A 82 -2.85 -2.63 0.21
C ILE A 82 -2.60 -3.14 -1.20
N ASP A 83 -1.41 -2.88 -1.72
CA ASP A 83 -0.98 -3.27 -3.05
C ASP A 83 0.12 -4.33 -2.96
N CYS A 84 -0.23 -5.55 -3.33
CA CYS A 84 0.68 -6.71 -3.36
C CYS A 84 0.86 -7.19 -4.80
N LYS A 85 1.27 -6.31 -5.68
CA LYS A 85 1.32 -6.52 -7.12
C LYS A 85 2.01 -7.81 -7.55
N TYR A 86 3.05 -8.22 -6.86
CA TYR A 86 3.85 -9.40 -7.19
C TYR A 86 3.60 -10.60 -6.28
N SER A 87 2.75 -10.42 -5.29
CA SER A 87 2.31 -11.46 -4.39
C SER A 87 0.78 -11.40 -4.31
N ALA A 88 0.18 -11.96 -3.30
CA ALA A 88 -1.25 -11.81 -3.09
C ALA A 88 -1.50 -11.08 -1.78
N VAL A 89 -2.60 -10.35 -1.70
CA VAL A 89 -3.05 -9.78 -0.42
C VAL A 89 -3.31 -10.94 0.54
N PRO A 90 -2.77 -10.91 1.77
CA PRO A 90 -3.03 -11.96 2.75
C PRO A 90 -4.52 -12.17 2.98
N THR A 91 -4.96 -13.42 2.93
CA THR A 91 -6.38 -13.76 2.95
C THR A 91 -7.10 -13.30 4.21
N GLY A 92 -6.41 -13.25 5.33
CA GLY A 92 -6.98 -12.77 6.59
C GLY A 92 -7.38 -11.30 6.61
N ILE A 93 -6.93 -10.51 5.64
CA ILE A 93 -7.27 -9.10 5.51
C ILE A 93 -8.58 -8.92 4.76
N ILE A 94 -8.87 -9.79 3.81
CA ILE A 94 -10.01 -9.65 2.90
C ILE A 94 -11.29 -10.04 3.63
N PRO A 95 -12.34 -9.23 3.60
CA PRO A 95 -13.63 -9.61 4.16
C PRO A 95 -14.14 -10.94 3.56
N ALA A 96 -14.62 -11.83 4.40
CA ALA A 96 -15.01 -13.17 4.00
C ALA A 96 -16.01 -13.22 2.83
N PRO A 97 -17.04 -12.36 2.77
CA PRO A 97 -17.95 -12.34 1.62
C PRO A 97 -17.26 -11.96 0.30
N ILE A 98 -16.29 -11.05 0.33
CA ILE A 98 -15.52 -10.66 -0.85
C ILE A 98 -14.62 -11.81 -1.30
N ALA A 99 -13.89 -12.41 -0.35
CA ALA A 99 -13.04 -13.56 -0.65
C ALA A 99 -13.84 -14.71 -1.27
N LYS A 100 -15.02 -14.98 -0.73
CA LYS A 100 -15.91 -16.01 -1.27
C LYS A 100 -16.38 -15.68 -2.68
N TYR A 101 -16.80 -14.45 -2.92
CA TYR A 101 -17.23 -14.02 -4.25
C TYR A 101 -16.13 -14.24 -5.30
N VAL A 102 -14.92 -13.84 -5.00
CA VAL A 102 -13.78 -14.00 -5.91
C VAL A 102 -13.46 -15.50 -6.11
N ALA A 103 -13.46 -16.29 -5.05
CA ALA A 103 -13.20 -17.72 -5.16
C ALA A 103 -14.26 -18.45 -6.01
N ASP A 104 -15.52 -18.05 -5.87
CA ASP A 104 -16.62 -18.69 -6.59
C ASP A 104 -16.67 -18.28 -8.08
N ASN A 105 -16.33 -17.05 -8.40
CA ASN A 105 -16.46 -16.49 -9.76
C ASN A 105 -15.14 -16.41 -10.53
N TYR A 106 -14.02 -16.30 -9.83
CA TYR A 106 -12.69 -16.16 -10.42
C TYR A 106 -11.68 -17.07 -9.69
N PRO A 107 -11.91 -18.39 -9.71
CA PRO A 107 -11.12 -19.33 -8.91
C PRO A 107 -9.64 -19.39 -9.28
N ASP A 108 -9.31 -19.00 -10.52
CA ASP A 108 -7.92 -19.03 -11.01
C ASP A 108 -7.17 -17.73 -10.77
N ASN A 109 -7.81 -16.75 -10.15
CA ASN A 109 -7.23 -15.43 -9.95
C ASN A 109 -7.03 -15.11 -8.47
N LYS A 110 -6.01 -14.31 -8.20
CA LYS A 110 -5.67 -13.85 -6.86
C LYS A 110 -6.00 -12.38 -6.71
N ILE A 111 -6.40 -11.98 -5.52
CA ILE A 111 -6.54 -10.58 -5.17
C ILE A 111 -5.13 -10.02 -4.90
N VAL A 112 -4.70 -9.07 -5.72
CA VAL A 112 -3.38 -8.44 -5.60
C VAL A 112 -3.44 -7.03 -5.00
N GLN A 113 -4.60 -6.42 -4.97
CA GLN A 113 -4.80 -5.12 -4.33
C GLN A 113 -6.19 -5.06 -3.69
N ILE A 114 -6.27 -4.40 -2.56
CA ILE A 114 -7.54 -4.08 -1.91
C ILE A 114 -7.48 -2.63 -1.41
N GLU A 115 -8.52 -1.88 -1.73
CA GLU A 115 -8.66 -0.49 -1.35
C GLU A 115 -10.02 -0.31 -0.68
N ARG A 116 -10.09 0.47 0.37
CA ARG A 116 -11.36 0.73 1.05
C ARG A 116 -11.48 2.18 1.48
N ASP A 117 -12.69 2.66 1.46
CA ASP A 117 -13.07 3.92 2.08
C ASP A 117 -14.31 3.72 2.97
N THR A 118 -14.95 4.81 3.36
CA THR A 118 -16.13 4.74 4.22
C THR A 118 -17.36 4.16 3.54
N ARG A 119 -17.37 4.01 2.22
CA ARG A 119 -18.54 3.63 1.43
C ARG A 119 -18.39 2.29 0.74
N SER A 120 -17.19 1.94 0.36
CA SER A 120 -16.96 0.80 -0.52
C SER A 120 -15.61 0.14 -0.27
N THR A 121 -15.48 -1.07 -0.78
CA THR A 121 -14.23 -1.81 -0.87
C THR A 121 -14.05 -2.25 -2.32
N GLU A 122 -12.87 -2.02 -2.86
CA GLU A 122 -12.51 -2.43 -4.21
C GLU A 122 -11.35 -3.40 -4.18
N VAL A 123 -11.44 -4.46 -4.96
CA VAL A 123 -10.34 -5.42 -5.13
C VAL A 123 -9.89 -5.45 -6.57
N LYS A 124 -8.60 -5.64 -6.75
CA LYS A 124 -7.99 -5.87 -8.06
C LYS A 124 -7.43 -7.28 -8.11
N LEU A 125 -7.75 -7.97 -9.19
CA LEU A 125 -7.25 -9.32 -9.43
C LEU A 125 -5.98 -9.29 -10.30
N ASP A 126 -5.24 -10.38 -10.31
CA ASP A 126 -4.03 -10.51 -11.12
C ASP A 126 -4.26 -10.52 -12.63
N ASN A 127 -5.51 -10.69 -13.08
CA ASN A 127 -5.92 -10.52 -14.47
C ASN A 127 -6.33 -9.07 -14.80
N ARG A 128 -6.09 -8.12 -13.90
CA ARG A 128 -6.41 -6.68 -14.00
C ARG A 128 -7.88 -6.32 -13.78
N MET A 129 -8.76 -7.29 -13.59
CA MET A 129 -10.14 -6.99 -13.26
C MET A 129 -10.26 -6.28 -11.93
N GLU A 130 -11.06 -5.23 -11.87
CA GLU A 130 -11.39 -4.48 -10.67
C GLU A 130 -12.84 -4.71 -10.30
N ILE A 131 -13.12 -5.02 -9.04
CA ILE A 131 -14.46 -5.31 -8.55
C ILE A 131 -14.71 -4.46 -7.31
N LYS A 132 -15.75 -3.66 -7.36
CA LYS A 132 -16.15 -2.78 -6.27
C LYS A 132 -17.36 -3.31 -5.56
N PHE A 133 -17.30 -3.28 -4.25
CA PHE A 133 -18.35 -3.77 -3.35
C PHE A 133 -18.87 -2.64 -2.47
N ASP A 134 -20.15 -2.64 -2.16
CA ASP A 134 -20.73 -1.71 -1.18
C ASP A 134 -20.44 -2.16 0.26
N LYS A 135 -20.97 -1.44 1.24
CA LYS A 135 -20.78 -1.76 2.66
C LYS A 135 -21.32 -3.13 3.07
N GLN A 136 -22.28 -3.65 2.34
CA GLN A 136 -22.86 -4.96 2.57
C GLN A 136 -22.14 -6.04 1.75
N HIS A 137 -21.00 -5.70 1.15
CA HIS A 137 -20.17 -6.58 0.33
C HIS A 137 -20.91 -7.11 -0.93
N ARG A 138 -21.81 -6.29 -1.49
CA ARG A 138 -22.47 -6.58 -2.76
C ARG A 138 -21.72 -5.89 -3.89
N VAL A 139 -21.58 -6.57 -5.02
CA VAL A 139 -20.93 -5.99 -6.20
C VAL A 139 -21.74 -4.83 -6.74
N ILE A 140 -21.12 -3.68 -6.92
CA ILE A 140 -21.73 -2.49 -7.49
C ILE A 140 -21.07 -1.99 -8.77
N GLU A 141 -19.83 -2.42 -9.05
CA GLU A 141 -19.10 -2.02 -10.25
C GLU A 141 -18.05 -3.06 -10.59
N MET A 142 -17.83 -3.29 -11.86
CA MET A 142 -16.76 -4.15 -12.38
C MET A 142 -16.13 -3.48 -13.59
N ASP A 143 -14.80 -3.53 -13.66
CA ASP A 143 -14.02 -2.94 -14.74
C ASP A 143 -12.83 -3.84 -15.09
N PHE A 144 -12.33 -3.69 -16.36
CA PHE A 144 -11.15 -4.39 -16.87
C PHE A 144 -10.04 -3.43 -17.21
#